data_fc1734f474f9b69021866575179f530b
#
_entry.id   fc1734f474f9b69021866575179f530b
#
_cell.length_a   1.000
_cell.length_b   1.000
_cell.length_c   1.000
_cell.angle_alpha   90.00
_cell.angle_beta   90.00
_cell.angle_gamma   90.00
#
_symmetry.space_group_name_H-M   'P 1'
#
loop_
_entity.id
_entity.type
_entity.pdbx_description
1 polymer ?
#
loop_
_entity_poly.entity_id
_entity_poly.type
_entity_poly.pdbx_seq_one_letter_code
_entity_poly.pdbx_strand_id
1 'polypeptide(L)'
;MDINTTLLSNEELDAIIEKAAEKAAEKTLRKLKEQGRITYVFSNSFKKTEELLYLYPKLPEDHPERKRIDKALEKIKDDDYCDVIASRYFDGMTITEISDIYDCKYQNISKKRNKLVKILASELFPEDVLKELLEK
;
A
#
# COMPACT_ATOMS: atom_id res chain seq x y z
N MET A 1 15.30 -11.84 -9.28
CA MET A 1 14.44 -12.98 -8.94
C MET A 1 13.05 -12.74 -9.50
N ASP A 2 12.59 -13.69 -10.22
CA ASP A 2 11.34 -13.51 -10.93
C ASP A 2 10.18 -14.17 -10.19
N ILE A 3 9.53 -13.40 -9.33
CA ILE A 3 8.38 -13.88 -8.57
C ILE A 3 7.06 -13.74 -9.32
N ASN A 4 7.12 -13.24 -10.55
CA ASN A 4 5.92 -12.92 -11.33
C ASN A 4 5.32 -14.09 -12.05
N THR A 5 6.08 -15.14 -12.24
CA THR A 5 5.72 -16.26 -13.12
C THR A 5 5.26 -17.50 -12.38
N THR A 6 5.39 -17.51 -11.06
CA THR A 6 5.11 -18.70 -10.25
C THR A 6 4.14 -18.35 -9.13
N LEU A 7 3.14 -19.21 -8.93
CA LEU A 7 2.28 -19.11 -7.77
C LEU A 7 3.07 -19.55 -6.53
N LEU A 8 3.08 -18.69 -5.53
CA LEU A 8 3.78 -18.94 -4.29
C LEU A 8 2.87 -19.65 -3.30
N SER A 9 3.47 -20.44 -2.41
CA SER A 9 2.73 -21.00 -1.29
C SER A 9 2.31 -19.90 -0.32
N ASN A 10 1.32 -20.18 0.52
CA ASN A 10 0.85 -19.21 1.51
C ASN A 10 1.98 -18.79 2.46
N GLU A 11 2.81 -19.74 2.87
CA GLU A 11 3.95 -19.48 3.76
C GLU A 11 4.99 -18.60 3.09
N GLU A 12 5.28 -18.85 1.81
CA GLU A 12 6.23 -18.05 1.06
C GLU A 12 5.74 -16.62 0.87
N LEU A 13 4.45 -16.45 0.58
CA LEU A 13 3.84 -15.13 0.42
C LEU A 13 3.88 -14.35 1.73
N ASP A 14 3.54 -14.98 2.84
CA ASP A 14 3.57 -14.36 4.16
C ASP A 14 4.99 -13.89 4.51
N ALA A 15 5.99 -14.72 4.23
CA ALA A 15 7.39 -14.36 4.48
C ALA A 15 7.83 -13.17 3.62
N ILE A 16 7.42 -13.13 2.36
CA ILE A 16 7.73 -12.01 1.46
C ILE A 16 7.07 -10.73 1.95
N ILE A 17 5.82 -10.80 2.34
CA ILE A 17 5.06 -9.64 2.85
C ILE A 17 5.74 -9.07 4.09
N GLU A 18 6.11 -9.92 5.05
CA GLU A 18 6.79 -9.48 6.26
C GLU A 18 8.14 -8.83 5.97
N LYS A 19 8.95 -9.46 5.14
CA LYS A 19 10.27 -8.94 4.78
C LYS A 19 10.18 -7.61 4.04
N ALA A 20 9.24 -7.51 3.11
CA ALA A 20 9.07 -6.28 2.36
C ALA A 20 8.65 -5.13 3.27
N ALA A 21 7.74 -5.38 4.20
CA ALA A 21 7.28 -4.38 5.15
C ALA A 21 8.42 -3.91 6.06
N GLU A 22 9.20 -4.83 6.60
CA GLU A 22 10.34 -4.51 7.45
C GLU A 22 11.39 -3.67 6.71
N LYS A 23 11.76 -4.09 5.52
CA LYS A 23 12.77 -3.38 4.72
C LYS A 23 12.31 -1.98 4.34
N ALA A 24 11.05 -1.83 3.98
CA ALA A 24 10.51 -0.53 3.63
C ALA A 24 10.57 0.43 4.82
N ALA A 25 10.19 -0.03 6.01
CA ALA A 25 10.23 0.77 7.22
C ALA A 25 11.66 1.17 7.58
N GLU A 26 12.60 0.24 7.55
CA GLU A 26 14.01 0.50 7.86
C GLU A 26 14.63 1.51 6.90
N LYS A 27 14.39 1.32 5.60
CA LYS A 27 14.92 2.23 4.58
C LYS A 27 14.39 3.64 4.77
N THR A 28 13.11 3.77 5.04
CA THR A 28 12.47 5.07 5.21
C THR A 28 13.03 5.79 6.43
N LEU A 29 13.14 5.09 7.55
CA LEU A 29 13.70 5.67 8.78
C LEU A 29 15.14 6.11 8.59
N ARG A 30 15.97 5.28 7.95
CA ARG A 30 17.36 5.59 7.69
C ARG A 30 17.47 6.85 6.83
N LYS A 31 16.72 6.90 5.74
CA LYS A 31 16.71 8.05 4.83
C LYS A 31 16.32 9.33 5.54
N LEU A 32 15.29 9.28 6.37
CA LEU A 32 14.81 10.43 7.10
C LEU A 32 15.80 10.91 8.14
N LYS A 33 16.46 10.00 8.83
CA LYS A 33 17.54 10.33 9.78
C LYS A 33 18.69 11.01 9.07
N GLU A 34 19.12 10.48 7.93
CA GLU A 34 20.21 11.05 7.13
C GLU A 34 19.87 12.45 6.62
N GLN A 35 18.63 12.72 6.33
CA GLN A 35 18.15 14.01 5.81
C GLN A 35 17.72 14.96 6.92
N GLY A 36 17.76 14.55 8.18
CA GLY A 36 17.28 15.36 9.29
C GLY A 36 15.76 15.55 9.27
N ARG A 37 15.03 14.69 8.58
CA ARG A 37 13.58 14.79 8.40
C ARG A 37 12.83 13.71 9.17
N ILE A 38 12.98 13.70 10.46
CA ILE A 38 12.34 12.67 11.29
C ILE A 38 10.86 12.96 11.54
N THR A 39 10.42 14.18 11.25
CA THR A 39 9.09 14.66 11.66
C THR A 39 7.92 14.09 10.88
N TYR A 40 8.16 13.50 9.69
CA TYR A 40 7.08 12.92 8.91
C TYR A 40 7.51 11.59 8.33
N VAL A 41 6.96 10.52 8.87
CA VAL A 41 7.20 9.16 8.42
C VAL A 41 5.86 8.52 8.11
N PHE A 42 5.74 7.87 6.97
CA PHE A 42 4.59 7.02 6.73
C PHE A 42 4.58 5.91 7.77
N SER A 43 3.42 5.67 8.35
CA SER A 43 3.26 4.65 9.37
C SER A 43 3.58 3.26 8.82
N ASN A 44 3.87 2.34 9.73
CA ASN A 44 4.15 0.96 9.39
C ASN A 44 2.94 0.30 8.70
N SER A 45 1.73 0.59 9.18
CA SER A 45 0.51 0.07 8.58
C SER A 45 0.33 0.57 7.13
N PHE A 46 0.69 1.81 6.86
CA PHE A 46 0.67 2.37 5.51
C PHE A 46 1.61 1.58 4.58
N LYS A 47 2.84 1.37 5.02
CA LYS A 47 3.85 0.64 4.23
C LYS A 47 3.44 -0.80 3.97
N LYS A 48 2.93 -1.48 4.98
CA LYS A 48 2.42 -2.85 4.84
C LYS A 48 1.27 -2.91 3.84
N THR A 49 0.38 -1.94 3.88
CA THR A 49 -0.75 -1.86 2.95
C THR A 49 -0.27 -1.68 1.52
N GLU A 50 0.69 -0.78 1.28
CA GLU A 50 1.25 -0.61 -0.06
C GLU A 50 1.86 -1.90 -0.58
N GLU A 51 2.61 -2.61 0.25
CA GLU A 51 3.22 -3.88 -0.16
C GLU A 51 2.17 -4.93 -0.53
N LEU A 52 1.08 -5.01 0.23
CA LEU A 52 -0.02 -5.90 -0.11
C LEU A 52 -0.69 -5.52 -1.43
N LEU A 53 -0.86 -4.24 -1.68
CA LEU A 53 -1.45 -3.77 -2.93
C LEU A 53 -0.57 -4.11 -4.13
N TYR A 54 0.75 -3.98 -4.01
CA TYR A 54 1.68 -4.38 -5.08
C TYR A 54 1.66 -5.89 -5.32
N LEU A 55 1.43 -6.67 -4.28
CA LEU A 55 1.35 -8.13 -4.40
C LEU A 55 0.01 -8.63 -4.93
N TYR A 56 -1.05 -7.85 -4.77
CA TYR A 56 -2.41 -8.25 -5.11
C TYR A 56 -2.54 -8.88 -6.50
N PRO A 57 -2.02 -8.29 -7.59
CA PRO A 57 -2.18 -8.90 -8.91
C PRO A 57 -1.47 -10.24 -9.06
N LYS A 58 -0.52 -10.53 -8.19
CA LYS A 58 0.28 -11.77 -8.24
C LYS A 58 -0.30 -12.87 -7.36
N LEU A 59 -1.28 -12.56 -6.53
CA LEU A 59 -1.92 -13.53 -5.66
C LEU A 59 -2.92 -14.37 -6.44
N PRO A 60 -3.00 -15.69 -6.16
CA PRO A 60 -4.07 -16.52 -6.72
C PRO A 60 -5.44 -15.99 -6.31
N GLU A 61 -6.45 -16.18 -7.15
CA GLU A 61 -7.81 -15.68 -6.88
C GLU A 61 -8.41 -16.20 -5.58
N ASP A 62 -8.08 -17.43 -5.21
CA ASP A 62 -8.59 -18.06 -4.00
C ASP A 62 -7.71 -17.84 -2.78
N HIS A 63 -6.62 -17.10 -2.91
CA HIS A 63 -5.71 -16.84 -1.80
C HIS A 63 -6.41 -16.00 -0.74
N PRO A 64 -6.30 -16.37 0.56
CA PRO A 64 -6.97 -15.63 1.64
C PRO A 64 -6.60 -14.14 1.68
N GLU A 65 -5.34 -13.80 1.41
CA GLU A 65 -4.90 -12.41 1.39
C GLU A 65 -5.55 -11.62 0.26
N ARG A 66 -5.74 -12.24 -0.91
CA ARG A 66 -6.42 -11.58 -2.02
C ARG A 66 -7.87 -11.27 -1.67
N LYS A 67 -8.55 -12.22 -1.04
CA LYS A 67 -9.93 -12.02 -0.58
C LYS A 67 -10.02 -10.92 0.47
N ARG A 68 -9.06 -10.88 1.36
CA ARG A 68 -8.98 -9.86 2.41
C ARG A 68 -8.78 -8.47 1.80
N ILE A 69 -7.92 -8.35 0.80
CA ILE A 69 -7.69 -7.10 0.08
C ILE A 69 -8.94 -6.69 -0.70
N ASP A 70 -9.60 -7.64 -1.38
CA ASP A 70 -10.85 -7.37 -2.10
C ASP A 70 -11.91 -6.77 -1.16
N LYS A 71 -12.03 -7.34 0.02
CA LYS A 71 -12.97 -6.84 1.02
C LYS A 71 -12.63 -5.43 1.47
N ALA A 72 -11.35 -5.15 1.65
CA ALA A 72 -10.90 -3.80 2.01
C ALA A 72 -11.18 -2.81 0.88
N LEU A 73 -10.93 -3.19 -0.36
CA LEU A 73 -11.17 -2.34 -1.53
C LEU A 73 -12.64 -1.94 -1.67
N GLU A 74 -13.57 -2.76 -1.18
CA GLU A 74 -14.98 -2.39 -1.18
C GLU A 74 -15.28 -1.13 -0.37
N LYS A 75 -14.46 -0.83 0.62
CA LYS A 75 -14.62 0.36 1.46
C LYS A 75 -14.38 1.66 0.69
N ILE A 76 -13.65 1.60 -0.41
CA ILE A 76 -13.31 2.78 -1.20
C ILE A 76 -13.98 2.79 -2.58
N LYS A 77 -14.80 1.81 -2.89
CA LYS A 77 -15.36 1.64 -4.24
C LYS A 77 -16.23 2.81 -4.70
N ASP A 78 -16.86 3.51 -3.77
CA ASP A 78 -17.73 4.66 -4.08
C ASP A 78 -16.98 5.98 -4.15
N ASP A 79 -15.68 5.99 -3.85
CA ASP A 79 -14.85 7.19 -3.97
C ASP A 79 -14.54 7.45 -5.45
N ASP A 80 -14.64 8.71 -5.88
CA ASP A 80 -14.36 9.09 -7.26
C ASP A 80 -12.92 8.81 -7.68
N TYR A 81 -12.02 8.66 -6.73
CA TYR A 81 -10.60 8.41 -6.96
C TYR A 81 -10.19 6.97 -6.65
N CYS A 82 -11.15 6.06 -6.48
CA CYS A 82 -10.84 4.66 -6.14
C CYS A 82 -9.94 4.00 -7.19
N ASP A 83 -10.08 4.38 -8.47
CA ASP A 83 -9.26 3.83 -9.54
C ASP A 83 -7.79 4.22 -9.45
N VAL A 84 -7.45 5.25 -8.67
CA VAL A 84 -6.05 5.62 -8.42
C VAL A 84 -5.28 4.45 -7.81
N ILE A 85 -5.93 3.70 -6.92
CA ILE A 85 -5.29 2.54 -6.27
C ILE A 85 -4.95 1.47 -7.30
N ALA A 86 -5.89 1.10 -8.15
CA ALA A 86 -5.65 0.12 -9.20
C ALA A 86 -4.59 0.60 -10.20
N SER A 87 -4.70 1.84 -10.65
CA SER A 87 -3.76 2.40 -11.61
C SER A 87 -2.34 2.43 -11.06
N ARG A 88 -2.17 2.85 -9.81
CA ARG A 88 -0.86 2.99 -9.18
C ARG A 88 -0.23 1.63 -8.80
N TYR A 89 -1.00 0.78 -8.14
CA TYR A 89 -0.44 -0.44 -7.53
C TYR A 89 -0.59 -1.68 -8.40
N PHE A 90 -1.64 -1.75 -9.20
CA PHE A 90 -1.89 -2.93 -10.04
C PHE A 90 -1.35 -2.74 -11.45
N ASP A 91 -1.51 -1.56 -12.02
CA ASP A 91 -1.08 -1.27 -13.39
C ASP A 91 0.32 -0.64 -13.46
N GLY A 92 0.88 -0.25 -12.33
CA GLY A 92 2.23 0.30 -12.27
C GLY A 92 2.38 1.70 -12.83
N MET A 93 1.30 2.46 -12.91
CA MET A 93 1.35 3.84 -13.41
C MET A 93 2.00 4.77 -12.40
N THR A 94 2.69 5.78 -12.88
CA THR A 94 3.22 6.84 -12.01
C THR A 94 2.10 7.77 -11.57
N ILE A 95 2.32 8.50 -10.49
CA ILE A 95 1.35 9.50 -10.02
C ILE A 95 1.15 10.59 -11.08
N THR A 96 2.22 10.97 -11.79
CA THR A 96 2.14 11.95 -12.87
C THR A 96 1.21 11.48 -14.00
N GLU A 97 1.36 10.23 -14.43
CA GLU A 97 0.50 9.65 -15.46
C GLU A 97 -0.96 9.63 -15.03
N ILE A 98 -1.21 9.27 -13.77
CA ILE A 98 -2.56 9.23 -13.21
C ILE A 98 -3.15 10.65 -13.16
N SER A 99 -2.36 11.63 -12.74
CA SER A 99 -2.81 13.01 -12.66
C SER A 99 -3.21 13.55 -14.03
N ASP A 100 -2.50 13.13 -15.08
CA ASP A 100 -2.86 13.50 -16.46
C ASP A 100 -4.23 12.94 -16.85
N ILE A 101 -4.51 11.71 -16.48
CA ILE A 101 -5.81 11.09 -16.76
C ILE A 101 -6.95 11.85 -16.06
N TYR A 102 -6.75 12.23 -14.81
CA TYR A 102 -7.75 12.97 -14.03
C TYR A 102 -7.77 14.47 -14.33
N ASP A 103 -6.85 14.94 -15.17
CA ASP A 103 -6.70 16.35 -15.50
C ASP A 103 -6.59 17.21 -14.23
N CYS A 104 -5.69 16.83 -13.35
CA CYS A 104 -5.46 17.55 -12.10
C CYS A 104 -3.98 17.53 -11.73
N LYS A 105 -3.64 18.24 -10.67
CA LYS A 105 -2.25 18.38 -10.23
C LYS A 105 -1.76 17.09 -9.56
N TYR A 106 -0.47 16.81 -9.73
CA TYR A 106 0.21 15.70 -9.06
C TYR A 106 -0.10 15.62 -7.57
N GLN A 107 -0.05 16.76 -6.88
CA GLN A 107 -0.28 16.81 -5.44
C GLN A 107 -1.69 16.34 -5.06
N ASN A 108 -2.68 16.62 -5.90
CA ASN A 108 -4.05 16.18 -5.65
C ASN A 108 -4.18 14.67 -5.69
N ILE A 109 -3.57 14.03 -6.69
CA ILE A 109 -3.58 12.56 -6.81
C ILE A 109 -2.80 11.94 -5.65
N SER A 110 -1.64 12.51 -5.31
CA SER A 110 -0.84 12.01 -4.20
C SER A 110 -1.61 12.05 -2.89
N LYS A 111 -2.31 13.14 -2.61
CA LYS A 111 -3.14 13.27 -1.39
C LYS A 111 -4.29 12.26 -1.39
N LYS A 112 -4.96 12.08 -2.53
CA LYS A 112 -6.06 11.12 -2.65
C LYS A 112 -5.56 9.70 -2.46
N ARG A 113 -4.43 9.36 -3.08
CA ARG A 113 -3.81 8.06 -2.90
C ARG A 113 -3.50 7.81 -1.43
N ASN A 114 -2.88 8.77 -0.76
CA ASN A 114 -2.52 8.63 0.65
C ASN A 114 -3.75 8.42 1.53
N LYS A 115 -4.82 9.17 1.29
CA LYS A 115 -6.07 9.04 2.02
C LYS A 115 -6.68 7.64 1.82
N LEU A 116 -6.74 7.17 0.59
CA LEU A 116 -7.32 5.87 0.27
C LEU A 116 -6.49 4.73 0.88
N VAL A 117 -5.16 4.81 0.81
CA VAL A 117 -4.29 3.81 1.42
C VAL A 117 -4.48 3.78 2.94
N LYS A 118 -4.68 4.92 3.58
CA LYS A 118 -4.96 4.97 5.03
C LYS A 118 -6.28 4.30 5.38
N ILE A 119 -7.30 4.46 4.55
CA ILE A 119 -8.57 3.77 4.74
C ILE A 119 -8.37 2.26 4.62
N LEU A 120 -7.64 1.82 3.60
CA LEU A 120 -7.33 0.41 3.41
C LEU A 120 -6.50 -0.13 4.57
N ALA A 121 -5.53 0.63 5.07
CA ALA A 121 -4.73 0.24 6.22
C ALA A 121 -5.59 0.00 7.46
N SER A 122 -6.58 0.85 7.68
CA SER A 122 -7.50 0.68 8.81
C SER A 122 -8.31 -0.60 8.72
N GLU A 123 -8.61 -1.05 7.50
CA GLU A 123 -9.33 -2.31 7.28
C GLU A 123 -8.39 -3.52 7.37
N LEU A 124 -7.18 -3.39 6.85
CA LEU A 124 -6.24 -4.52 6.77
C LEU A 124 -5.42 -4.70 8.03
N PHE A 125 -5.07 -3.61 8.69
CA PHE A 125 -4.20 -3.61 9.88
C PHE A 125 -4.77 -2.73 10.98
N PRO A 126 -5.98 -3.02 11.48
CA PRO A 126 -6.63 -2.14 12.46
C PRO A 126 -5.85 -2.02 13.76
N GLU A 127 -5.19 -3.09 14.20
CA GLU A 127 -4.40 -3.07 15.43
C GLU A 127 -3.18 -2.16 15.30
N ASP A 128 -2.50 -2.24 14.15
CA ASP A 128 -1.34 -1.40 13.88
C ASP A 128 -1.73 0.08 13.80
N VAL A 129 -2.84 0.38 13.15
CA VAL A 129 -3.35 1.75 13.04
C VAL A 129 -3.69 2.31 14.41
N LEU A 130 -4.40 1.52 15.24
CA LEU A 130 -4.75 1.94 16.59
C LEU A 130 -3.50 2.21 17.42
N LYS A 131 -2.52 1.33 17.35
CA LYS A 131 -1.25 1.50 18.06
C LYS A 131 -0.53 2.78 17.62
N GLU A 132 -0.47 3.02 16.33
CA GLU A 132 0.18 4.22 15.78
C GLU A 132 -0.51 5.50 16.24
N LEU A 133 -1.83 5.48 16.34
CA LEU A 133 -2.59 6.63 16.85
C LEU A 133 -2.34 6.88 18.33
N LEU A 134 -2.17 5.84 19.13
CA LEU A 134 -1.94 5.94 20.56
C LEU A 134 -0.50 6.34 20.91
N GLU A 135 0.45 6.10 20.02
CA GLU A 135 1.87 6.40 20.23
C GLU A 135 2.26 7.84 19.84
N LYS A 136 1.33 8.63 19.45
CA LYS A 136 1.60 10.04 19.09
C LYS A 136 1.99 10.89 20.26
#